data_8ca2f8a0d1c4e427c0530b37898c667e
#
_entry.id   8ca2f8a0d1c4e427c0530b37898c667e
#
_cell.length_a   1.000
_cell.length_b   1.000
_cell.length_c   1.000
_cell.angle_alpha   90.00
_cell.angle_beta   90.00
_cell.angle_gamma   90.00
#
_symmetry.space_group_name_H-M   'P 1'
#
loop_
_entity.id
_entity.type
_entity.pdbx_description
1 polymer ?
#
loop_
_entity_poly.entity_id
_entity_poly.type
_entity_poly.pdbx_seq_one_letter_code
_entity_poly.pdbx_strand_id
1 'polypeptide(L)'
;MQPQLLFFDIDGTLLSNDTHQIPESALNAIAAAQKNGHLAFINTGRTLRTMPAFLKELGFDGFLCGCGTRIVCRGETLLAHSLSEEERSRIIDLMEEWQIEAFLE
;
A
#
# COMPACT_ATOMS: atom_id res chain seq x y z
N MET A 1 -27.88 -1.03 4.93
CA MET A 1 -26.74 -1.83 4.44
C MET A 1 -25.55 -1.65 5.37
N GLN A 2 -24.93 -2.73 5.78
CA GLN A 2 -23.74 -2.65 6.63
C GLN A 2 -22.54 -2.20 5.83
N PRO A 3 -21.74 -1.25 6.33
CA PRO A 3 -20.50 -0.85 5.68
C PRO A 3 -19.55 -2.03 5.54
N GLN A 4 -18.85 -2.08 4.42
CA GLN A 4 -17.86 -3.10 4.13
C GLN A 4 -16.50 -2.46 3.94
N LEU A 5 -15.44 -3.20 4.23
CA LEU A 5 -14.07 -2.82 3.96
C LEU A 5 -13.64 -3.50 2.66
N LEU A 6 -13.24 -2.70 1.69
CA LEU A 6 -12.83 -3.17 0.38
C LEU A 6 -11.32 -2.98 0.26
N PHE A 7 -10.60 -4.06 0.01
CA PHE A 7 -9.15 -4.04 -0.11
C PHE A 7 -8.73 -4.36 -1.53
N PHE A 8 -7.91 -3.49 -2.12
CA PHE A 8 -7.46 -3.63 -3.50
C PHE A 8 -5.93 -3.70 -3.55
N ASP A 9 -5.42 -4.71 -4.25
CA ASP A 9 -4.01 -4.75 -4.61
C ASP A 9 -3.74 -3.76 -5.75
N ILE A 10 -2.49 -3.35 -5.94
CA ILE A 10 -2.11 -2.39 -6.96
C ILE A 10 -1.78 -3.10 -8.27
N ASP A 11 -0.65 -3.80 -8.29
CA ASP A 11 -0.07 -4.33 -9.52
C ASP A 11 -0.89 -5.51 -10.04
N GLY A 12 -1.42 -5.37 -11.26
CA GLY A 12 -2.26 -6.40 -11.87
C GLY A 12 -3.70 -6.44 -11.36
N THR A 13 -4.09 -5.57 -10.44
CA THR A 13 -5.46 -5.44 -9.93
C THR A 13 -6.02 -4.07 -10.24
N LEU A 14 -5.57 -3.02 -9.55
CA LEU A 14 -5.97 -1.65 -9.88
C LEU A 14 -5.22 -1.15 -11.11
N LEU A 15 -3.90 -1.35 -11.14
CA LEU A 15 -3.08 -0.98 -12.28
C LEU A 15 -3.01 -2.14 -13.27
N SER A 16 -3.41 -1.89 -14.52
CA SER A 16 -3.23 -2.84 -15.59
C SER A 16 -1.74 -3.05 -15.86
N ASN A 17 -1.34 -4.31 -16.05
CA ASN A 17 0.04 -4.64 -16.41
C ASN A 17 0.40 -4.12 -17.80
N ASP A 18 -0.58 -3.93 -18.69
CA ASP A 18 -0.35 -3.48 -20.05
C ASP A 18 -0.25 -1.95 -20.14
N THR A 19 -1.18 -1.23 -19.51
CA THR A 19 -1.29 0.23 -19.64
C THR A 19 -0.66 0.98 -18.45
N HIS A 20 -0.44 0.32 -17.34
CA HIS A 20 0.00 0.93 -16.06
C HIS A 20 -0.95 2.03 -15.59
N GLN A 21 -2.22 1.90 -15.95
CA GLN A 21 -3.27 2.86 -15.58
C GLN A 21 -4.42 2.13 -14.91
N ILE A 22 -5.17 2.90 -14.10
CA ILE A 22 -6.41 2.40 -13.50
C ILE A 22 -7.55 2.74 -14.45
N PRO A 23 -8.38 1.75 -14.89
CA PRO A 23 -9.53 2.04 -15.73
C PRO A 23 -10.48 3.02 -15.03
N GLU A 24 -11.03 3.95 -15.80
CA GLU A 24 -12.00 4.92 -15.28
C GLU A 24 -13.21 4.23 -14.67
N SER A 25 -13.64 3.11 -15.25
CA SER A 25 -14.75 2.31 -14.71
C SER A 25 -14.45 1.80 -13.29
N ALA A 26 -13.22 1.42 -13.01
CA ALA A 26 -12.81 0.98 -11.67
C ALA A 26 -12.85 2.14 -10.67
N LEU A 27 -12.34 3.31 -11.05
CA LEU A 27 -12.39 4.50 -10.21
C LEU A 27 -13.84 4.91 -9.91
N ASN A 28 -14.70 4.88 -10.89
CA ASN A 28 -16.12 5.20 -10.73
C ASN A 28 -16.82 4.19 -9.81
N ALA A 29 -16.53 2.91 -9.95
CA ALA A 29 -17.09 1.87 -9.09
C ALA A 29 -16.66 2.04 -7.62
N ILE A 30 -15.38 2.34 -7.40
CA ILE A 30 -14.85 2.57 -6.05
C ILE A 30 -15.50 3.80 -5.43
N ALA A 31 -15.60 4.90 -6.18
CA ALA A 31 -16.25 6.12 -5.70
C ALA A 31 -17.72 5.88 -5.36
N ALA A 32 -18.43 5.10 -6.17
CA ALA A 32 -19.82 4.73 -5.90
C ALA A 32 -19.95 3.89 -4.63
N ALA A 33 -19.05 2.94 -4.42
CA ALA A 33 -19.02 2.14 -3.20
C ALA A 33 -18.79 3.00 -1.97
N GLN A 34 -17.84 3.94 -2.04
CA GLN A 34 -17.58 4.89 -0.93
C GLN A 34 -18.81 5.76 -0.64
N LYS A 35 -19.48 6.23 -1.68
CA LYS A 35 -20.70 7.03 -1.54
C LYS A 35 -21.80 6.23 -0.83
N ASN A 36 -21.82 4.91 -1.00
CA ASN A 36 -22.77 4.01 -0.33
C ASN A 36 -22.33 3.62 1.09
N GLY A 37 -21.26 4.22 1.60
CA GLY A 37 -20.81 4.02 2.98
C GLY A 37 -19.76 2.93 3.16
N HIS A 38 -19.25 2.34 2.09
CA HIS A 38 -18.15 1.39 2.16
C HIS A 38 -16.80 2.12 2.22
N LEU A 39 -15.80 1.47 2.79
CA LEU A 39 -14.45 2.03 2.86
C LEU A 39 -13.53 1.27 1.90
N ALA A 40 -12.74 2.01 1.14
CA ALA A 40 -11.82 1.45 0.16
C ALA A 40 -10.36 1.68 0.57
N PHE A 41 -9.59 0.61 0.62
CA PHE A 41 -8.19 0.60 1.02
C PHE A 41 -7.32 0.01 -0.07
N ILE A 42 -6.13 0.54 -0.21
CA ILE A 42 -5.07 -0.12 -0.97
C ILE A 42 -4.32 -1.05 -0.02
N ASN A 43 -4.12 -2.29 -0.47
CA ASN A 43 -3.39 -3.32 0.27
C ASN A 43 -2.25 -3.84 -0.61
N THR A 44 -1.01 -3.49 -0.26
CA THR A 44 0.14 -3.69 -1.14
C THR A 44 1.39 -4.11 -0.37
N GLY A 45 2.26 -4.86 -1.06
CA GLY A 45 3.62 -5.11 -0.57
C GLY A 45 4.54 -3.91 -0.70
N ARG A 46 4.18 -2.91 -1.52
CA ARG A 46 4.97 -1.68 -1.63
C ARG A 46 4.92 -0.91 -0.32
N THR A 47 6.00 -0.23 0.02
CA THR A 47 5.99 0.71 1.13
C THR A 47 5.25 1.99 0.74
N LEU A 48 4.84 2.77 1.73
CA LEU A 48 4.19 4.06 1.48
C LEU A 48 5.12 4.99 0.67
N ARG A 49 6.41 4.89 0.90
CA ARG A 49 7.42 5.69 0.20
C ARG A 49 7.54 5.33 -1.28
N THR A 50 7.44 4.04 -1.62
CA THR A 50 7.59 3.57 -3.01
C THR A 50 6.27 3.55 -3.77
N MET A 51 5.15 3.83 -3.10
CA MET A 51 3.85 3.91 -3.74
C MET A 51 3.78 5.16 -4.62
N PRO A 52 3.33 5.05 -5.88
CA PRO A 52 3.15 6.21 -6.74
C PRO A 52 2.26 7.29 -6.10
N ALA A 53 2.69 8.55 -6.22
CA ALA A 53 1.99 9.66 -5.59
C ALA A 53 0.53 9.78 -6.02
N PHE A 54 0.24 9.50 -7.30
CA PHE A 54 -1.13 9.62 -7.81
C PHE A 54 -2.11 8.68 -7.11
N LEU A 55 -1.65 7.51 -6.64
CA LEU A 55 -2.50 6.58 -5.88
C LEU A 55 -2.92 7.15 -4.54
N LYS A 56 -2.07 7.97 -3.92
CA LYS A 56 -2.35 8.60 -2.64
C LYS A 56 -3.39 9.71 -2.77
N GLU A 57 -3.59 10.22 -3.97
CA GLU A 57 -4.48 11.36 -4.26
C GLU A 57 -5.85 10.94 -4.80
N LEU A 58 -6.08 9.63 -5.00
CA LEU A 58 -7.33 9.13 -5.58
C LEU A 58 -8.51 9.07 -4.61
N GLY A 59 -8.31 9.41 -3.34
CA GLY A 59 -9.39 9.43 -2.37
C GLY A 59 -9.68 8.09 -1.69
N PHE A 60 -8.73 7.15 -1.67
CA PHE A 60 -8.85 5.95 -0.85
C PHE A 60 -8.91 6.31 0.62
N ASP A 61 -9.69 5.55 1.39
CA ASP A 61 -9.83 5.78 2.83
C ASP A 61 -8.56 5.44 3.59
N GLY A 62 -7.72 4.57 3.06
CA GLY A 62 -6.47 4.24 3.69
C GLY A 62 -5.60 3.29 2.89
N PHE A 63 -4.48 2.92 3.51
CA PHE A 63 -3.44 2.13 2.89
C PHE A 63 -2.89 1.09 3.87
N LEU A 64 -2.81 -0.16 3.43
CA LEU A 64 -2.06 -1.21 4.10
C LEU A 64 -0.81 -1.43 3.26
N CYS A 65 0.34 -1.00 3.74
CA CYS A 65 1.60 -0.96 3.01
C CYS A 65 2.64 -1.89 3.62
N GLY A 66 3.67 -2.21 2.84
CA GLY A 66 4.78 -3.03 3.31
C GLY A 66 4.32 -4.38 3.83
N CYS A 67 3.41 -5.05 3.11
CA CYS A 67 2.82 -6.33 3.52
C CYS A 67 2.15 -6.28 4.89
N GLY A 68 1.49 -5.16 5.22
CA GLY A 68 0.79 -4.99 6.47
C GLY A 68 1.62 -4.43 7.63
N THR A 69 2.87 -4.05 7.37
CA THR A 69 3.73 -3.46 8.41
C THR A 69 3.37 -2.01 8.73
N ARG A 70 2.62 -1.35 7.85
CA ARG A 70 2.12 -0.01 8.08
C ARG A 70 0.69 0.13 7.61
N ILE A 71 -0.17 0.61 8.49
CA ILE A 71 -1.59 0.84 8.20
C ILE A 71 -1.91 2.30 8.48
N VAL A 72 -2.43 2.97 7.46
CA VAL A 72 -2.87 4.37 7.55
C VAL A 72 -4.35 4.42 7.17
N CYS A 73 -5.15 5.07 7.99
CA CYS A 73 -6.57 5.27 7.72
C CYS A 73 -6.93 6.74 7.92
N ARG A 74 -7.44 7.36 6.86
CA ARG A 74 -7.86 8.77 6.87
C ARG A 74 -6.79 9.70 7.44
N GLY A 75 -5.55 9.48 7.02
CA GLY A 75 -4.40 10.28 7.44
C GLY A 75 -3.82 9.93 8.80
N GLU A 76 -4.42 9.00 9.52
CA GLU A 76 -3.92 8.56 10.82
C GLU A 76 -3.19 7.21 10.69
N THR A 77 -1.99 7.13 11.25
CA THR A 77 -1.23 5.88 11.30
C THR A 77 -1.76 5.00 12.43
N LEU A 78 -2.39 3.88 12.08
CA LEU A 78 -2.94 2.94 13.05
C LEU A 78 -1.91 1.90 13.48
N LEU A 79 -0.98 1.54 12.60
CA LEU A 79 0.07 0.58 12.86
C LEU A 79 1.30 0.98 12.07
N ALA A 80 2.47 0.94 12.72
CA ALA A 80 3.75 1.11 12.06
C ALA A 80 4.76 0.16 12.72
N HIS A 81 5.20 -0.82 11.95
CA HIS A 81 6.18 -1.80 12.41
C HIS A 81 7.49 -1.53 11.70
N SER A 82 8.54 -1.27 12.47
CA SER A 82 9.87 -1.00 11.95
C SER A 82 10.88 -1.94 12.58
N LEU A 83 11.95 -2.23 11.84
CA LEU A 83 13.09 -2.95 12.39
C LEU A 83 13.77 -2.07 13.45
N SER A 84 14.25 -2.69 14.52
CA SER A 84 15.13 -2.00 15.47
C SER A 84 16.45 -1.64 14.79
N GLU A 85 17.18 -0.71 15.36
CA GLU A 85 18.49 -0.32 14.83
C GLU A 85 19.47 -1.51 14.85
N GLU A 86 19.41 -2.34 15.87
CA GLU A 86 20.20 -3.56 15.99
C GLU A 86 19.87 -4.57 14.90
N GLU A 87 18.59 -4.84 14.66
CA GLU A 87 18.13 -5.75 13.61
C GLU A 87 18.55 -5.25 12.22
N ARG A 88 18.39 -3.96 11.98
CA ARG A 88 18.79 -3.33 10.72
C ARG A 88 20.27 -3.46 10.46
N SER A 89 21.11 -3.17 11.47
CA SER A 89 22.56 -3.29 11.36
C SER A 89 22.98 -4.71 11.08
N ARG A 90 22.36 -5.68 11.73
CA ARG A 90 22.65 -7.11 11.49
C ARG A 90 22.30 -7.55 10.07
N ILE A 91 21.17 -7.06 9.56
CA ILE A 91 20.76 -7.37 8.17
C ILE A 91 21.76 -6.77 7.18
N ILE A 92 22.18 -5.53 7.40
CA ILE A 92 23.17 -4.88 6.55
C ILE A 92 24.49 -5.66 6.55
N ASP A 93 24.96 -6.08 7.71
CA ASP A 93 26.20 -6.87 7.83
C ASP A 93 26.10 -8.19 7.06
N LEU A 94 24.96 -8.89 7.16
CA LEU A 94 24.71 -10.13 6.41
C LEU A 94 24.68 -9.88 4.90
N MET A 95 24.10 -8.77 4.47
CA MET A 95 24.06 -8.40 3.05
C MET A 95 25.46 -8.15 2.50
N GLU A 96 26.30 -7.46 3.27
CA GLU A 96 27.70 -7.21 2.90
C GLU A 96 28.51 -8.51 2.86
N GLU A 97 28.36 -9.35 3.88
CA GLU A 97 29.04 -10.64 3.97
C GLU A 97 28.68 -11.55 2.79
N TRP A 98 27.42 -11.59 2.40
CA TRP A 98 26.92 -12.48 1.36
C TRP A 98 26.85 -11.80 -0.02
N GLN A 99 27.29 -10.54 -0.12
CA GLN A 99 27.26 -9.75 -1.37
C GLN A 99 25.87 -9.73 -2.03
N ILE A 100 24.84 -9.52 -1.20
CA ILE A 100 23.44 -9.43 -1.64
C ILE A 100 23.06 -7.97 -1.80
N GLU A 101 22.43 -7.64 -2.93
CA GLU A 101 21.82 -6.33 -3.14
C GLU A 101 20.39 -6.34 -2.62
N ALA A 102 20.00 -5.27 -1.93
CA ALA A 102 18.65 -5.09 -1.44
C ALA A 102 18.34 -3.60 -1.24
N PHE A 103 17.05 -3.30 -1.17
CA PHE A 103 16.57 -1.99 -0.82
C PHE A 103 16.14 -1.98 0.64
N LEU A 104 16.55 -0.94 1.36
CA LEU A 104 16.06 -0.68 2.72
C LEU A 104 14.93 0.36 2.61
N GLU A 105 13.76 -0.03 3.03
CA GLU A 105 12.54 0.79 2.93
C GLU A 105 11.96 1.09 4.32
#